data_82e6172d861c1d996d65cb18f059a480
#
_entry.id   82e6172d861c1d996d65cb18f059a480
#
_cell.length_a   1.000
_cell.length_b   1.000
_cell.length_c   1.000
_cell.angle_alpha   90.00
_cell.angle_beta   90.00
_cell.angle_gamma   90.00
#
_symmetry.space_group_name_H-M   'P 1'
#
loop_
_entity.id
_entity.type
_entity.pdbx_description
1 polymer ?
#
loop_
_entity_poly.entity_id
_entity_poly.type
_entity_poly.pdbx_seq_one_letter_code
_entity_poly.pdbx_strand_id
1 'polypeptide(L)'
;MRLFTLISLVLLSLFAQATVYKWVDKDGKVHYSDEPHPNAEIVELKEKTLNQITLPPVNPDTNDSQAIEQTKYQVVITSPEEEETVRDNNGDFQVTATVTPEIKSQYLMALKLDGKAIGQPQIGGTFQLNNIDRGEHTIVVDAMTQNGKVFASSSPRKIFLHQAAMTPAPKKQPKSN
;
A
#
# COMPACT_ATOMS: atom_id res chain seq x y z
N MET A 1 4.07 46.87 34.86
CA MET A 1 4.77 46.81 33.57
C MET A 1 4.76 45.42 32.95
N ARG A 2 5.12 44.34 33.67
CA ARG A 2 5.16 42.96 33.09
C ARG A 2 3.79 42.45 32.58
N LEU A 3 2.69 42.84 33.19
CA LEU A 3 1.35 42.42 32.75
C LEU A 3 0.93 43.10 31.43
N PHE A 4 1.31 44.35 31.22
CA PHE A 4 1.03 45.07 29.97
C PHE A 4 1.80 44.53 28.80
N THR A 5 3.02 44.08 29.00
CA THR A 5 3.83 43.43 27.93
C THR A 5 3.28 42.07 27.51
N LEU A 6 2.77 41.29 28.47
CA LEU A 6 2.11 40.00 28.15
C LEU A 6 0.82 40.18 27.36
N ILE A 7 -0.01 41.15 27.74
CA ILE A 7 -1.27 41.46 27.03
C ILE A 7 -0.99 41.97 25.62
N SER A 8 0.05 42.82 25.44
CA SER A 8 0.46 43.29 24.11
C SER A 8 0.96 42.14 23.20
N LEU A 9 1.68 41.17 23.77
CA LEU A 9 2.19 40.02 23.00
C LEU A 9 1.05 39.10 22.54
N VAL A 10 0.02 38.90 23.37
CA VAL A 10 -1.17 38.10 23.03
C VAL A 10 -2.03 38.77 21.95
N LEU A 11 -2.13 40.11 21.98
CA LEU A 11 -2.88 40.87 20.96
C LEU A 11 -2.20 40.86 19.58
N LEU A 12 -0.87 40.74 19.52
CA LEU A 12 -0.13 40.65 18.25
C LEU A 12 -0.31 39.29 17.55
N SER A 13 -0.62 38.21 18.29
CA SER A 13 -0.77 36.86 17.72
C SER A 13 -2.08 36.62 16.99
N LEU A 14 -3.05 37.53 17.07
CA LEU A 14 -4.39 37.38 16.48
C LEU A 14 -4.47 37.79 14.99
N PHE A 15 -3.40 38.32 14.38
CA PHE A 15 -3.41 38.81 12.99
C PHE A 15 -2.76 37.88 11.97
N ALA A 16 -2.32 36.68 12.34
CA ALA A 16 -1.70 35.73 11.42
C ALA A 16 -2.80 34.95 10.67
N GLN A 17 -3.31 35.53 9.57
CA GLN A 17 -4.16 34.81 8.62
C GLN A 17 -3.31 34.47 7.39
N ALA A 18 -3.06 33.19 7.14
CA ALA A 18 -2.40 32.72 5.93
C ALA A 18 -3.48 32.51 4.84
N THR A 19 -3.40 33.33 3.80
CA THR A 19 -4.27 33.22 2.61
C THR A 19 -3.45 32.57 1.49
N VAL A 20 -3.96 31.49 0.90
CA VAL A 20 -3.31 30.83 -0.24
C VAL A 20 -3.98 31.23 -1.54
N TYR A 21 -3.18 31.64 -2.50
CA TYR A 21 -3.60 32.02 -3.85
C TYR A 21 -3.27 30.90 -4.84
N LYS A 22 -4.20 30.64 -5.77
CA LYS A 22 -4.04 29.67 -6.85
C LYS A 22 -4.25 30.35 -8.19
N TRP A 23 -3.37 30.11 -9.17
CA TRP A 23 -3.56 30.54 -10.56
C TRP A 23 -3.08 29.47 -11.54
N VAL A 24 -3.53 29.59 -12.77
CA VAL A 24 -3.13 28.70 -13.87
C VAL A 24 -2.33 29.53 -14.87
N ASP A 25 -1.15 29.04 -15.21
CA ASP A 25 -0.28 29.67 -16.22
C ASP A 25 -0.81 29.39 -17.65
N LYS A 26 -0.26 30.09 -18.64
CA LYS A 26 -0.60 29.94 -20.06
C LYS A 26 -0.38 28.53 -20.61
N ASP A 27 0.51 27.77 -19.95
CA ASP A 27 0.81 26.37 -20.26
C ASP A 27 -0.12 25.37 -19.55
N GLY A 28 -1.17 25.85 -18.86
CA GLY A 28 -2.13 25.02 -18.13
C GLY A 28 -1.60 24.49 -16.79
N LYS A 29 -0.46 24.99 -16.32
CA LYS A 29 0.14 24.54 -15.05
C LYS A 29 -0.44 25.33 -13.88
N VAL A 30 -0.81 24.61 -12.82
CA VAL A 30 -1.37 25.19 -11.59
C VAL A 30 -0.23 25.59 -10.64
N HIS A 31 -0.29 26.82 -10.15
CA HIS A 31 0.63 27.38 -9.17
C HIS A 31 -0.10 27.77 -7.89
N TYR A 32 0.59 27.69 -6.74
CA TYR A 32 0.11 28.12 -5.43
C TYR A 32 1.14 29.06 -4.81
N SER A 33 0.68 30.12 -4.15
CA SER A 33 1.53 31.08 -3.43
C SER A 33 0.77 31.68 -2.24
N ASP A 34 1.51 32.15 -1.25
CA ASP A 34 1.05 32.99 -0.15
C ASP A 34 1.04 34.48 -0.51
N GLU A 35 1.64 34.86 -1.66
CA GLU A 35 1.63 36.21 -2.19
C GLU A 35 0.53 36.41 -3.22
N PRO A 36 -0.17 37.60 -3.24
CA PRO A 36 -1.20 37.89 -4.22
C PRO A 36 -0.62 38.00 -5.63
N HIS A 37 -1.17 37.25 -6.58
CA HIS A 37 -0.79 37.30 -7.99
C HIS A 37 -1.95 37.83 -8.86
N PRO A 38 -1.70 38.63 -9.91
CA PRO A 38 -2.75 39.05 -10.86
C PRO A 38 -3.43 37.80 -11.47
N ASN A 39 -4.74 37.76 -11.42
CA ASN A 39 -5.61 36.64 -11.85
C ASN A 39 -5.54 35.38 -10.97
N ALA A 40 -5.05 35.48 -9.74
CA ALA A 40 -5.13 34.35 -8.77
C ALA A 40 -6.48 34.36 -8.06
N GLU A 41 -7.02 33.17 -7.84
CA GLU A 41 -8.22 32.92 -7.04
C GLU A 41 -7.82 32.55 -5.61
N ILE A 42 -8.50 33.14 -4.62
CA ILE A 42 -8.28 32.81 -3.20
C ILE A 42 -8.82 31.40 -2.94
N VAL A 43 -8.00 30.50 -2.49
CA VAL A 43 -8.42 29.16 -2.07
C VAL A 43 -8.96 29.24 -0.63
N GLU A 44 -10.27 29.35 -0.48
CA GLU A 44 -10.90 29.14 0.81
C GLU A 44 -10.81 27.67 1.18
N LEU A 45 -9.93 27.35 2.11
CA LEU A 45 -9.88 26.03 2.75
C LEU A 45 -11.14 25.88 3.63
N LYS A 46 -12.22 25.40 3.04
CA LYS A 46 -13.40 24.99 3.82
C LYS A 46 -12.97 23.87 4.78
N GLU A 47 -13.08 24.10 6.07
CA GLU A 47 -12.74 23.16 7.17
C GLU A 47 -13.52 21.83 7.16
N LYS A 48 -14.14 21.47 6.05
CA LYS A 48 -14.91 20.22 5.87
C LYS A 48 -14.26 19.28 4.86
N THR A 49 -12.94 19.11 4.88
CA THR A 49 -12.28 17.98 4.24
C THR A 49 -12.08 16.81 5.21
N LEU A 50 -13.08 16.51 6.00
CA LEU A 50 -13.29 15.15 6.43
C LEU A 50 -13.84 14.41 5.22
N ASN A 51 -13.13 13.39 4.80
CA ASN A 51 -13.38 12.45 3.69
C ASN A 51 -14.86 11.98 3.62
N GLN A 52 -15.80 12.89 3.37
CA GLN A 52 -17.16 12.55 2.96
C GLN A 52 -17.14 12.45 1.44
N ILE A 53 -16.96 11.24 0.93
CA ILE A 53 -17.36 10.91 -0.43
C ILE A 53 -18.88 11.06 -0.48
N THR A 54 -19.33 12.29 -0.77
CA THR A 54 -20.74 12.53 -1.11
C THR A 54 -20.88 12.01 -2.54
N LEU A 55 -21.42 10.80 -2.70
CA LEU A 55 -21.85 10.31 -4.00
C LEU A 55 -22.85 11.33 -4.55
N PRO A 56 -22.69 11.85 -5.76
CA PRO A 56 -23.67 12.75 -6.36
C PRO A 56 -25.02 12.02 -6.46
N PRO A 57 -26.16 12.72 -6.29
CA PRO A 57 -27.47 12.10 -6.45
C PRO A 57 -27.58 11.56 -7.87
N VAL A 58 -27.86 10.27 -8.00
CA VAL A 58 -28.13 9.62 -9.29
C VAL A 58 -29.47 10.18 -9.79
N ASN A 59 -29.41 11.06 -10.80
CA ASN A 59 -30.59 11.43 -11.57
C ASN A 59 -30.94 10.24 -12.49
N PRO A 60 -32.17 9.71 -12.44
CA PRO A 60 -32.52 8.52 -13.23
C PRO A 60 -32.73 8.77 -14.72
N ASP A 61 -32.56 10.00 -15.23
CA ASP A 61 -32.90 10.38 -16.62
C ASP A 61 -31.74 11.09 -17.34
N THR A 62 -30.60 10.43 -17.48
CA THR A 62 -29.64 10.76 -18.56
C THR A 62 -28.89 9.49 -18.97
N ASN A 63 -29.45 8.80 -19.93
CA ASN A 63 -28.72 7.93 -20.85
C ASN A 63 -27.72 8.80 -21.60
N ASP A 64 -26.53 8.97 -21.12
CA ASP A 64 -25.27 9.10 -21.85
C ASP A 64 -24.13 9.51 -20.89
N SER A 65 -23.74 8.56 -20.08
CA SER A 65 -22.41 8.61 -19.49
C SER A 65 -21.94 7.18 -19.47
N GLN A 66 -21.08 6.83 -20.40
CA GLN A 66 -20.22 5.67 -20.26
C GLN A 66 -19.53 5.83 -18.90
N ALA A 67 -20.16 5.31 -17.85
CA ALA A 67 -19.47 4.96 -16.64
C ALA A 67 -18.39 3.97 -17.08
N ILE A 68 -17.17 4.47 -17.21
CA ILE A 68 -16.00 3.62 -17.24
C ILE A 68 -16.09 2.90 -15.91
N GLU A 69 -16.69 1.71 -15.89
CA GLU A 69 -16.56 0.78 -14.78
C GLU A 69 -15.05 0.59 -14.62
N GLN A 70 -14.48 1.30 -13.67
CA GLN A 70 -13.11 1.03 -13.28
C GLN A 70 -13.12 -0.36 -12.69
N THR A 71 -12.82 -1.33 -13.54
CA THR A 71 -12.71 -2.74 -13.14
C THR A 71 -11.78 -2.80 -11.94
N LYS A 72 -12.34 -3.02 -10.77
CA LYS A 72 -11.57 -3.11 -9.52
C LYS A 72 -10.87 -4.46 -9.49
N TYR A 73 -9.62 -4.49 -9.87
CA TYR A 73 -8.80 -5.70 -9.78
C TYR A 73 -8.47 -6.03 -8.32
N GLN A 74 -8.47 -7.30 -8.01
CA GLN A 74 -8.11 -7.83 -6.71
C GLN A 74 -7.12 -8.98 -6.87
N VAL A 75 -6.08 -9.03 -6.03
CA VAL A 75 -5.16 -10.16 -5.95
C VAL A 75 -5.64 -11.10 -4.85
N VAL A 76 -5.72 -12.38 -5.16
CA VAL A 76 -6.11 -13.44 -4.22
C VAL A 76 -4.99 -14.45 -4.14
N ILE A 77 -4.47 -14.70 -2.94
CA ILE A 77 -3.52 -15.78 -2.66
C ILE A 77 -4.33 -17.06 -2.56
N THR A 78 -4.04 -18.04 -3.42
CA THR A 78 -4.75 -19.33 -3.47
C THR A 78 -4.01 -20.43 -2.70
N SER A 79 -2.70 -20.29 -2.51
CA SER A 79 -1.87 -21.20 -1.68
C SER A 79 -0.66 -20.41 -1.16
N PRO A 80 -0.25 -20.65 0.10
CA PRO A 80 -0.93 -21.43 1.14
C PRO A 80 -2.23 -20.79 1.64
N GLU A 81 -3.06 -21.54 2.37
CA GLU A 81 -4.27 -21.03 3.00
C GLU A 81 -3.96 -20.11 4.18
N GLU A 82 -4.98 -19.37 4.66
CA GLU A 82 -4.83 -18.52 5.85
C GLU A 82 -4.53 -19.36 7.07
N GLU A 83 -3.51 -18.98 7.85
CA GLU A 83 -3.03 -19.67 9.04
C GLU A 83 -2.53 -21.10 8.76
N GLU A 84 -2.24 -21.45 7.51
CA GLU A 84 -1.70 -22.75 7.15
C GLU A 84 -0.33 -22.98 7.80
N THR A 85 -0.13 -24.22 8.28
CA THR A 85 1.17 -24.67 8.74
C THR A 85 1.91 -25.41 7.63
N VAL A 86 2.86 -24.74 7.01
CA VAL A 86 3.77 -25.33 6.03
C VAL A 86 4.89 -26.07 6.75
N ARG A 87 5.17 -27.32 6.34
CA ARG A 87 6.23 -28.14 6.94
C ARG A 87 7.27 -28.47 5.89
N ASP A 88 8.39 -27.80 5.99
CA ASP A 88 9.56 -28.06 5.16
C ASP A 88 10.84 -27.79 5.94
N ASN A 89 11.80 -28.74 5.91
CA ASN A 89 13.01 -28.65 6.73
C ASN A 89 14.05 -27.66 6.19
N ASN A 90 13.96 -27.33 4.92
CA ASN A 90 14.85 -26.36 4.27
C ASN A 90 14.22 -24.95 4.28
N GLY A 91 12.94 -24.84 4.62
CA GLY A 91 12.19 -23.59 4.50
C GLY A 91 11.78 -23.29 3.05
N ASP A 92 11.56 -24.34 2.26
CA ASP A 92 11.19 -24.22 0.87
C ASP A 92 9.69 -24.43 0.70
N PHE A 93 9.01 -23.46 0.07
CA PHE A 93 7.58 -23.59 -0.22
C PHE A 93 7.17 -22.70 -1.38
N GLN A 94 5.98 -22.97 -1.91
CA GLN A 94 5.44 -22.25 -3.05
C GLN A 94 4.24 -21.40 -2.62
N VAL A 95 4.18 -20.18 -3.15
CA VAL A 95 3.03 -19.28 -3.02
C VAL A 95 2.39 -19.12 -4.38
N THR A 96 1.07 -19.26 -4.45
CA THR A 96 0.29 -19.05 -5.68
C THR A 96 -0.76 -17.98 -5.44
N ALA A 97 -0.86 -17.03 -6.36
CA ALA A 97 -1.84 -15.96 -6.35
C ALA A 97 -2.42 -15.72 -7.74
N THR A 98 -3.64 -15.20 -7.78
CA THR A 98 -4.35 -14.86 -9.01
C THR A 98 -4.91 -13.46 -8.94
N VAL A 99 -5.16 -12.83 -10.11
CA VAL A 99 -5.84 -11.54 -10.20
C VAL A 99 -7.26 -11.75 -10.70
N THR A 100 -8.23 -11.14 -10.03
CA THR A 100 -9.63 -11.20 -10.39
C THR A 100 -10.17 -9.77 -10.59
N PRO A 101 -10.95 -9.50 -11.65
CA PRO A 101 -11.23 -10.36 -12.80
C PRO A 101 -9.98 -10.59 -13.66
N GLU A 102 -10.06 -11.59 -14.56
CA GLU A 102 -8.93 -11.95 -15.43
C GLU A 102 -8.48 -10.77 -16.31
N ILE A 103 -7.18 -10.53 -16.35
CA ILE A 103 -6.57 -9.46 -17.13
C ILE A 103 -6.02 -10.01 -18.42
N LYS A 104 -6.48 -9.48 -19.57
CA LYS A 104 -6.00 -9.89 -20.90
C LYS A 104 -4.63 -9.32 -21.28
N SER A 105 -4.22 -8.21 -20.64
CA SER A 105 -2.91 -7.59 -20.87
C SER A 105 -1.85 -8.20 -19.97
N GLN A 106 -0.58 -8.12 -20.38
CA GLN A 106 0.54 -8.57 -19.54
C GLN A 106 0.72 -7.67 -18.31
N TYR A 107 0.86 -8.30 -17.17
CA TYR A 107 1.15 -7.65 -15.90
C TYR A 107 2.21 -8.46 -15.15
N LEU A 108 2.85 -7.82 -14.18
CA LEU A 108 3.82 -8.43 -13.29
C LEU A 108 3.20 -8.62 -11.91
N MET A 109 3.68 -9.63 -11.21
CA MET A 109 3.35 -9.84 -9.81
C MET A 109 4.64 -9.87 -8.98
N ALA A 110 4.59 -9.28 -7.80
CA ALA A 110 5.68 -9.24 -6.84
C ALA A 110 5.21 -9.76 -5.50
N LEU A 111 6.02 -10.60 -4.86
CA LEU A 111 5.76 -11.15 -3.54
C LEU A 111 6.54 -10.38 -2.48
N LYS A 112 5.89 -10.10 -1.37
CA LYS A 112 6.49 -9.58 -0.14
C LYS A 112 6.29 -10.56 0.98
N LEU A 113 7.36 -10.86 1.70
CA LEU A 113 7.36 -11.65 2.92
C LEU A 113 7.79 -10.74 4.07
N ASP A 114 6.97 -10.63 5.10
CA ASP A 114 7.20 -9.76 6.27
C ASP A 114 7.52 -8.31 5.87
N GLY A 115 6.83 -7.82 4.83
CA GLY A 115 7.00 -6.48 4.29
C GLY A 115 8.21 -6.29 3.37
N LYS A 116 9.07 -7.31 3.18
CA LYS A 116 10.23 -7.26 2.28
C LYS A 116 9.92 -7.95 0.95
N ALA A 117 10.30 -7.32 -0.16
CA ALA A 117 10.17 -7.96 -1.48
C ALA A 117 11.10 -9.17 -1.60
N ILE A 118 10.56 -10.27 -2.09
CA ILE A 118 11.30 -11.52 -2.35
C ILE A 118 11.40 -11.72 -3.86
N GLY A 119 12.61 -11.77 -4.36
CA GLY A 119 12.88 -11.93 -5.80
C GLY A 119 12.53 -10.71 -6.63
N GLN A 120 12.47 -10.91 -7.93
CA GLN A 120 12.08 -9.87 -8.91
C GLN A 120 10.60 -10.03 -9.28
N PRO A 121 9.91 -8.93 -9.64
CA PRO A 121 8.59 -9.03 -10.22
C PRO A 121 8.59 -9.93 -11.46
N GLN A 122 7.62 -10.82 -11.58
CA GLN A 122 7.55 -11.82 -12.64
C GLN A 122 6.16 -11.88 -13.29
N ILE A 123 6.11 -12.42 -14.50
CA ILE A 123 4.84 -12.76 -15.14
C ILE A 123 4.33 -14.06 -14.50
N GLY A 124 3.07 -14.06 -14.08
CA GLY A 124 2.46 -15.21 -13.41
C GLY A 124 2.48 -15.09 -11.89
N GLY A 125 1.58 -15.83 -11.25
CA GLY A 125 1.29 -15.72 -9.82
C GLY A 125 1.91 -16.83 -8.96
N THR A 126 2.92 -17.56 -9.46
CA THR A 126 3.54 -18.66 -8.71
C THR A 126 4.95 -18.27 -8.30
N PHE A 127 5.21 -18.24 -7.01
CA PHE A 127 6.49 -17.84 -6.41
C PHE A 127 7.09 -19.01 -5.64
N GLN A 128 8.34 -19.32 -5.93
CA GLN A 128 9.11 -20.30 -5.16
C GLN A 128 9.94 -19.55 -4.11
N LEU A 129 9.69 -19.83 -2.84
CA LEU A 129 10.47 -19.34 -1.72
C LEU A 129 11.42 -20.43 -1.26
N ASN A 130 12.66 -20.05 -0.93
CA ASN A 130 13.67 -20.99 -0.48
C ASN A 130 14.37 -20.44 0.74
N ASN A 131 14.75 -21.35 1.64
CA ASN A 131 15.52 -21.05 2.84
C ASN A 131 14.88 -19.95 3.70
N ILE A 132 13.56 -20.03 3.86
CA ILE A 132 12.83 -19.15 4.78
C ILE A 132 12.95 -19.69 6.20
N ASP A 133 13.17 -18.82 7.16
CA ASP A 133 13.29 -19.18 8.56
C ASP A 133 11.99 -19.81 9.09
N ARG A 134 12.10 -20.63 10.12
CA ARG A 134 10.91 -21.15 10.81
C ARG A 134 10.22 -20.04 11.62
N GLY A 135 8.90 -20.06 11.66
CA GLY A 135 8.13 -19.09 12.43
C GLY A 135 6.84 -18.67 11.74
N GLU A 136 6.28 -17.57 12.24
CA GLU A 136 5.14 -16.90 11.65
C GLU A 136 5.62 -15.95 10.57
N HIS A 137 4.98 -15.99 9.40
CA HIS A 137 5.28 -15.11 8.28
C HIS A 137 4.01 -14.49 7.71
N THR A 138 4.12 -13.28 7.20
CA THR A 138 3.04 -12.58 6.52
C THR A 138 3.39 -12.39 5.05
N ILE A 139 2.52 -12.90 4.17
CA ILE A 139 2.68 -12.83 2.72
C ILE A 139 1.73 -11.78 2.16
N VAL A 140 2.23 -10.95 1.25
CA VAL A 140 1.45 -10.03 0.44
C VAL A 140 1.91 -10.15 -1.00
N VAL A 141 0.98 -10.19 -1.95
CA VAL A 141 1.29 -10.21 -3.38
C VAL A 141 0.70 -8.97 -4.03
N ASP A 142 1.54 -8.22 -4.71
CA ASP A 142 1.16 -7.03 -5.49
C ASP A 142 1.09 -7.37 -6.98
N ALA A 143 0.05 -6.87 -7.66
CA ALA A 143 -0.03 -6.87 -9.12
C ALA A 143 0.32 -5.48 -9.65
N MET A 144 1.19 -5.43 -10.65
CA MET A 144 1.72 -4.19 -11.20
C MET A 144 1.82 -4.20 -12.71
N THR A 145 1.81 -3.02 -13.30
CA THR A 145 2.09 -2.82 -14.71
C THR A 145 3.57 -3.10 -15.01
N GLN A 146 3.92 -3.26 -16.27
CA GLN A 146 5.32 -3.41 -16.71
C GLN A 146 6.21 -2.23 -16.29
N ASN A 147 5.63 -1.05 -16.06
CA ASN A 147 6.33 0.15 -15.59
C ASN A 147 6.50 0.17 -14.05
N GLY A 148 6.13 -0.89 -13.34
CA GLY A 148 6.25 -1.00 -11.88
C GLY A 148 5.15 -0.31 -11.08
N LYS A 149 4.10 0.24 -11.71
CA LYS A 149 2.98 0.83 -10.99
C LYS A 149 2.04 -0.27 -10.47
N VAL A 150 1.91 -0.38 -9.15
CA VAL A 150 0.96 -1.29 -8.48
C VAL A 150 -0.46 -0.82 -8.75
N PHE A 151 -1.34 -1.72 -9.18
CA PHE A 151 -2.77 -1.46 -9.40
C PHE A 151 -3.68 -2.31 -8.52
N ALA A 152 -3.18 -3.41 -7.94
CA ALA A 152 -3.90 -4.24 -6.98
C ALA A 152 -2.92 -4.92 -6.01
N SER A 153 -3.38 -5.20 -4.79
CA SER A 153 -2.63 -5.93 -3.77
C SER A 153 -3.55 -6.95 -3.09
N SER A 154 -2.98 -8.06 -2.64
CA SER A 154 -3.72 -9.02 -1.83
C SER A 154 -3.93 -8.52 -0.41
N SER A 155 -4.91 -9.08 0.29
CA SER A 155 -4.92 -9.04 1.74
C SER A 155 -3.67 -9.74 2.28
N PRO A 156 -3.10 -9.28 3.42
CA PRO A 156 -2.02 -10.00 4.09
C PRO A 156 -2.47 -11.43 4.43
N ARG A 157 -1.62 -12.41 4.12
CA ARG A 157 -1.83 -13.83 4.39
C ARG A 157 -0.82 -14.29 5.43
N LYS A 158 -1.30 -14.75 6.57
CA LYS A 158 -0.47 -15.28 7.64
C LYS A 158 -0.27 -16.79 7.45
N ILE A 159 0.97 -17.26 7.64
CA ILE A 159 1.33 -18.68 7.61
C ILE A 159 2.30 -19.01 8.74
N PHE A 160 2.44 -20.30 9.04
CA PHE A 160 3.40 -20.81 10.02
C PHE A 160 4.34 -21.80 9.35
N LEU A 161 5.65 -21.49 9.30
CA LEU A 161 6.66 -22.41 8.76
C LEU A 161 7.28 -23.23 9.88
N HIS A 162 7.13 -24.55 9.80
CA HIS A 162 7.71 -25.50 10.73
C HIS A 162 8.85 -26.28 10.08
N GLN A 163 10.03 -26.20 10.71
CA GLN A 163 11.19 -27.00 10.39
C GLN A 163 11.45 -27.98 11.53
N ALA A 164 11.75 -29.25 11.23
CA ALA A 164 12.11 -30.21 12.27
C ALA A 164 13.39 -29.75 12.98
N ALA A 165 13.40 -29.80 14.30
CA ALA A 165 14.61 -29.55 15.05
C ALA A 165 15.64 -30.65 14.70
N MET A 166 16.84 -30.26 14.24
CA MET A 166 17.94 -31.21 14.14
C MET A 166 18.29 -31.71 15.57
N THR A 167 17.89 -32.92 15.88
CA THR A 167 18.36 -33.57 17.09
C THR A 167 19.86 -33.87 16.89
N PRO A 168 20.78 -33.33 17.71
CA PRO A 168 22.18 -33.65 17.58
C PRO A 168 22.36 -35.17 17.73
N ALA A 169 23.09 -35.78 16.79
CA ALA A 169 23.40 -37.22 16.92
C ALA A 169 24.04 -37.49 18.25
N PRO A 170 23.62 -38.56 18.95
CA PRO A 170 24.19 -38.92 20.26
C PRO A 170 25.70 -39.11 20.09
N LYS A 171 26.48 -38.39 20.89
CA LYS A 171 27.94 -38.56 20.94
C LYS A 171 28.23 -40.01 21.32
N LYS A 172 28.84 -40.77 20.40
CA LYS A 172 29.37 -42.12 20.75
C LYS A 172 30.32 -41.96 21.93
N GLN A 173 29.95 -42.54 23.05
CA GLN A 173 30.86 -42.64 24.18
C GLN A 173 32.06 -43.52 23.76
N PRO A 174 33.30 -43.14 24.07
CA PRO A 174 34.46 -44.00 23.84
C PRO A 174 34.31 -45.26 24.71
N LYS A 175 34.43 -46.42 24.07
CA LYS A 175 34.49 -47.71 24.81
C LYS A 175 35.74 -47.67 25.66
N SER A 176 35.57 -47.73 26.99
CA SER A 176 36.69 -47.98 27.89
C SER A 176 37.12 -49.45 27.72
N ASN A 177 38.36 -49.64 27.39
CA ASN A 177 39.05 -50.94 27.40
C ASN A 177 39.38 -51.34 28.79
#